data_63f4c6b0241effeb934ef08c9d5dd885
#
_entry.id   63f4c6b0241effeb934ef08c9d5dd885
#
_cell.length_a   1.000
_cell.length_b   1.000
_cell.length_c   1.000
_cell.angle_alpha   90.00
_cell.angle_beta   90.00
_cell.angle_gamma   90.00
#
_symmetry.space_group_name_H-M   'P 1'
#
loop_
_entity.id
_entity.type
_entity.pdbx_description
1 polymer ?
#
loop_
_entity_poly.entity_id
_entity_poly.type
_entity_poly.pdbx_seq_one_letter_code
_entity_poly.pdbx_strand_id
1 'polypeptide(L)'
;MMSTAVQAQDPLPAGPSAFVLIARLHALPGQADQVVAMSAAVDKKVEAGEPGMLLHTFDQDPSDPQGFIWTEVYENSEALIVHLNNAALVAYLGAVSPLLDEFTVELYGAVSDEAVAALRATGTPTTHYPNVLGYIRDLTP
;
A
#
# COMPACT_ATOMS: atom_id res chain seq x y z
N MET A 1 12.89 -44.99 -2.68
CA MET A 1 12.78 -43.61 -2.15
C MET A 1 11.47 -43.02 -2.71
N MET A 2 10.52 -42.79 -1.83
CA MET A 2 9.31 -42.04 -2.23
C MET A 2 9.66 -40.59 -2.26
N SER A 3 9.63 -39.96 -3.44
CA SER A 3 9.66 -38.51 -3.59
C SER A 3 8.30 -37.98 -3.12
N THR A 4 8.27 -37.37 -1.95
CA THR A 4 7.12 -36.56 -1.55
C THR A 4 7.08 -35.34 -2.46
N ALA A 5 6.22 -35.37 -3.47
CA ALA A 5 5.94 -34.18 -4.24
C ALA A 5 5.38 -33.13 -3.26
N VAL A 6 6.12 -32.04 -3.07
CA VAL A 6 5.61 -30.88 -2.36
C VAL A 6 4.48 -30.34 -3.23
N GLN A 7 3.25 -30.49 -2.76
CA GLN A 7 2.10 -29.87 -3.44
C GLN A 7 2.23 -28.35 -3.31
N ALA A 8 2.27 -27.68 -4.46
CA ALA A 8 2.20 -26.23 -4.49
C ALA A 8 0.87 -25.78 -3.86
N GLN A 9 0.93 -24.79 -2.97
CA GLN A 9 -0.28 -24.18 -2.42
C GLN A 9 -1.03 -23.44 -3.52
N ASP A 10 -2.36 -23.52 -3.45
CA ASP A 10 -3.21 -22.73 -4.34
C ASP A 10 -3.02 -21.23 -4.11
N PRO A 11 -3.25 -20.40 -5.12
CA PRO A 11 -3.28 -18.95 -4.93
C PRO A 11 -4.35 -18.55 -3.89
N LEU A 12 -4.08 -17.46 -3.17
CA LEU A 12 -5.04 -16.88 -2.24
C LEU A 12 -6.25 -16.33 -3.01
N PRO A 13 -7.48 -16.45 -2.43
CA PRO A 13 -8.67 -15.88 -3.06
C PRO A 13 -8.59 -14.34 -3.07
N ALA A 14 -8.84 -13.73 -4.24
CA ALA A 14 -8.88 -12.28 -4.39
C ALA A 14 -10.06 -11.69 -3.61
N GLY A 15 -9.84 -10.53 -3.01
CA GLY A 15 -10.84 -9.80 -2.23
C GLY A 15 -10.80 -10.10 -0.74
N PRO A 16 -10.99 -11.36 -0.29
CA PRO A 16 -11.01 -11.68 1.15
C PRO A 16 -9.64 -11.86 1.80
N SER A 17 -8.55 -11.89 1.03
CA SER A 17 -7.20 -12.09 1.56
C SER A 17 -6.47 -10.77 1.82
N ALA A 18 -5.64 -10.77 2.88
CA ALA A 18 -4.74 -9.65 3.14
C ALA A 18 -3.66 -9.54 2.05
N PHE A 19 -3.19 -8.33 1.82
CA PHE A 19 -2.14 -8.06 0.83
C PHE A 19 -1.30 -6.86 1.23
N VAL A 20 -0.18 -6.68 0.52
CA VAL A 20 0.77 -5.59 0.76
C VAL A 20 0.69 -4.56 -0.36
N LEU A 21 0.74 -3.28 0.02
CA LEU A 21 0.95 -2.17 -0.89
C LEU A 21 2.24 -1.45 -0.51
N ILE A 22 3.06 -1.17 -1.51
CA ILE A 22 4.26 -0.35 -1.38
C ILE A 22 4.08 0.90 -2.24
N ALA A 23 4.13 2.07 -1.63
CA ALA A 23 4.13 3.34 -2.35
C ALA A 23 5.50 4.01 -2.20
N ARG A 24 6.13 4.31 -3.34
CA ARG A 24 7.44 4.95 -3.37
C ARG A 24 7.28 6.41 -3.71
N LEU A 25 7.82 7.27 -2.85
CA LEU A 25 7.78 8.72 -2.98
C LEU A 25 9.21 9.27 -3.03
N HIS A 26 9.44 10.22 -3.93
CA HIS A 26 10.67 10.99 -3.93
C HIS A 26 10.33 12.48 -3.85
N ALA A 27 10.80 13.14 -2.79
CA ALA A 27 10.56 14.55 -2.56
C ALA A 27 11.46 15.42 -3.45
N LEU A 28 10.92 16.53 -3.93
CA LEU A 28 11.73 17.58 -4.55
C LEU A 28 12.76 18.14 -3.56
N PRO A 29 13.90 18.68 -4.04
CA PRO A 29 14.90 19.27 -3.15
C PRO A 29 14.30 20.30 -2.18
N GLY A 30 14.62 20.16 -0.90
CA GLY A 30 14.14 21.03 0.18
C GLY A 30 12.73 20.73 0.68
N GLN A 31 12.02 19.72 0.14
CA GLN A 31 10.64 19.42 0.51
C GLN A 31 10.48 18.20 1.42
N ALA A 32 11.56 17.48 1.73
CA ALA A 32 11.49 16.25 2.50
C ALA A 32 10.82 16.43 3.87
N ASP A 33 11.17 17.46 4.62
CA ASP A 33 10.59 17.70 5.96
C ASP A 33 9.10 17.99 5.89
N GLN A 34 8.65 18.72 4.88
CA GLN A 34 7.23 18.98 4.68
C GLN A 34 6.47 17.71 4.28
N VAL A 35 7.06 16.88 3.42
CA VAL A 35 6.48 15.58 3.04
C VAL A 35 6.31 14.71 4.29
N VAL A 36 7.31 14.64 5.17
CA VAL A 36 7.23 13.89 6.44
C VAL A 36 6.13 14.44 7.34
N ALA A 37 6.03 15.75 7.50
CA ALA A 37 5.01 16.37 8.35
C ALA A 37 3.59 16.08 7.85
N MET A 38 3.35 16.18 6.55
CA MET A 38 2.06 15.87 5.93
C MET A 38 1.73 14.39 6.05
N SER A 39 2.71 13.53 5.86
CA SER A 39 2.58 12.08 6.00
C SER A 39 2.24 11.68 7.44
N ALA A 40 2.86 12.30 8.43
CA ALA A 40 2.52 12.08 9.84
C ALA A 40 1.07 12.48 10.17
N ALA A 41 0.58 13.54 9.57
CA ALA A 41 -0.79 14.00 9.78
C ALA A 41 -1.82 13.05 9.18
N VAL A 42 -1.61 12.55 7.96
CA VAL A 42 -2.54 11.60 7.32
C VAL A 42 -2.49 10.24 8.01
N ASP A 43 -1.31 9.79 8.45
CA ASP A 43 -1.14 8.53 9.18
C ASP A 43 -2.07 8.44 10.40
N LYS A 44 -2.13 9.49 11.20
CA LYS A 44 -3.03 9.53 12.37
C LYS A 44 -4.50 9.42 12.00
N LYS A 45 -4.91 9.99 10.89
CA LYS A 45 -6.29 9.91 10.41
C LYS A 45 -6.63 8.53 9.87
N VAL A 46 -5.68 7.89 9.20
CA VAL A 46 -5.83 6.50 8.73
C VAL A 46 -5.94 5.56 9.94
N GLU A 47 -5.05 5.67 10.91
CA GLU A 47 -5.11 4.88 12.15
C GLU A 47 -6.46 5.00 12.86
N ALA A 48 -6.99 6.22 12.95
CA ALA A 48 -8.26 6.46 13.65
C ALA A 48 -9.49 5.98 12.88
N GLY A 49 -9.46 5.99 11.55
CA GLY A 49 -10.65 5.80 10.71
C GLY A 49 -10.69 4.52 9.88
N GLU A 50 -9.60 3.77 9.79
CA GLU A 50 -9.48 2.64 8.87
C GLU A 50 -9.01 1.37 9.58
N PRO A 51 -9.90 0.65 10.29
CA PRO A 51 -9.52 -0.56 11.03
C PRO A 51 -9.05 -1.71 10.11
N GLY A 52 -9.37 -1.68 8.84
CA GLY A 52 -8.88 -2.66 7.85
C GLY A 52 -7.45 -2.42 7.35
N MET A 53 -6.84 -1.30 7.73
CA MET A 53 -5.42 -1.06 7.53
C MET A 53 -4.65 -1.68 8.71
N LEU A 54 -3.98 -2.81 8.48
CA LEU A 54 -3.34 -3.58 9.53
C LEU A 54 -1.91 -3.11 9.83
N LEU A 55 -1.26 -2.49 8.85
CA LEU A 55 0.05 -1.88 8.98
C LEU A 55 0.11 -0.67 8.07
N HIS A 56 0.63 0.42 8.58
CA HIS A 56 0.77 1.66 7.83
C HIS A 56 2.02 2.38 8.37
N THR A 57 3.15 2.23 7.69
CA THR A 57 4.42 2.84 8.11
C THR A 57 5.02 3.66 6.99
N PHE A 58 5.66 4.76 7.39
CA PHE A 58 6.36 5.67 6.48
C PHE A 58 7.86 5.56 6.77
N ASP A 59 8.60 5.01 5.83
CA ASP A 59 9.98 4.63 6.00
C ASP A 59 10.87 5.47 5.09
N GLN A 60 12.10 5.75 5.51
CA GLN A 60 13.06 6.54 4.74
C GLN A 60 14.08 5.64 4.07
N ASP A 61 14.43 5.95 2.82
CA ASP A 61 15.55 5.31 2.13
C ASP A 61 16.86 5.71 2.84
N PRO A 62 17.63 4.74 3.36
CA PRO A 62 18.86 5.05 4.10
C PRO A 62 19.96 5.66 3.23
N SER A 63 19.87 5.55 1.91
CA SER A 63 20.84 6.09 0.97
C SER A 63 20.35 7.35 0.24
N ASP A 64 19.09 7.76 0.46
CA ASP A 64 18.51 8.92 -0.18
C ASP A 64 17.57 9.67 0.79
N PRO A 65 18.00 10.81 1.37
CA PRO A 65 17.18 11.54 2.33
C PRO A 65 15.88 12.13 1.73
N GLN A 66 15.72 12.12 0.41
CA GLN A 66 14.50 12.55 -0.28
C GLN A 66 13.58 11.38 -0.65
N GLY A 67 14.03 10.13 -0.47
CA GLY A 67 13.29 8.91 -0.79
C GLY A 67 12.52 8.37 0.40
N PHE A 68 11.23 8.09 0.21
CA PHE A 68 10.34 7.54 1.23
C PHE A 68 9.49 6.41 0.68
N ILE A 69 9.06 5.55 1.58
CA ILE A 69 8.23 4.40 1.25
C ILE A 69 7.09 4.30 2.26
N TRP A 70 5.85 4.29 1.76
CA TRP A 70 4.72 3.78 2.53
C TRP A 70 4.70 2.26 2.40
N THR A 71 4.70 1.56 3.53
CA THR A 71 4.44 0.13 3.60
C THR A 71 3.09 -0.07 4.24
N GLU A 72 2.19 -0.71 3.51
CA GLU A 72 0.79 -0.86 3.93
C GLU A 72 0.36 -2.30 3.82
N VAL A 73 -0.38 -2.78 4.83
CA VAL A 73 -1.02 -4.09 4.81
C VAL A 73 -2.51 -3.89 5.01
N TYR A 74 -3.29 -4.35 4.06
CA TYR A 74 -4.75 -4.31 4.08
C TYR A 74 -5.32 -5.68 4.44
N GLU A 75 -6.37 -5.73 5.23
CA GLU A 75 -7.01 -7.00 5.58
C GLU A 75 -7.71 -7.67 4.40
N ASN A 76 -8.14 -6.88 3.42
CA ASN A 76 -8.81 -7.34 2.19
C ASN A 76 -8.88 -6.21 1.16
N SER A 77 -9.38 -6.51 -0.04
CA SER A 77 -9.49 -5.52 -1.12
C SER A 77 -10.47 -4.38 -0.81
N GLU A 78 -11.53 -4.65 -0.04
CA GLU A 78 -12.47 -3.61 0.37
C GLU A 78 -11.80 -2.53 1.23
N ALA A 79 -10.87 -2.93 2.09
CA ALA A 79 -10.11 -1.99 2.92
C ALA A 79 -9.29 -0.99 2.07
N LEU A 80 -8.76 -1.42 0.92
CA LEU A 80 -8.11 -0.49 -0.02
C LEU A 80 -9.11 0.48 -0.64
N ILE A 81 -10.30 0.02 -1.00
CA ILE A 81 -11.35 0.89 -1.54
C ILE A 81 -11.76 1.93 -0.49
N VAL A 82 -11.92 1.52 0.75
CA VAL A 82 -12.18 2.44 1.89
C VAL A 82 -11.08 3.48 2.00
N HIS A 83 -9.81 3.06 1.92
CA HIS A 83 -8.65 3.96 1.96
C HIS A 83 -8.70 5.02 0.85
N LEU A 84 -8.95 4.60 -0.38
CA LEU A 84 -9.01 5.49 -1.53
C LEU A 84 -10.19 6.48 -1.47
N ASN A 85 -11.24 6.16 -0.73
CA ASN A 85 -12.40 7.03 -0.49
C ASN A 85 -12.27 7.87 0.78
N ASN A 86 -11.22 7.71 1.56
CA ASN A 86 -10.98 8.52 2.75
C ASN A 86 -10.65 9.96 2.34
N ALA A 87 -11.48 10.91 2.78
CA ALA A 87 -11.31 12.31 2.43
C ALA A 87 -9.94 12.87 2.88
N ALA A 88 -9.39 12.37 3.99
CA ALA A 88 -8.07 12.76 4.46
C ALA A 88 -6.96 12.30 3.52
N LEU A 89 -7.08 11.10 2.96
CA LEU A 89 -6.13 10.60 1.97
C LEU A 89 -6.23 11.40 0.66
N VAL A 90 -7.44 11.64 0.18
CA VAL A 90 -7.65 12.42 -1.05
C VAL A 90 -7.02 13.82 -0.91
N ALA A 91 -7.22 14.48 0.22
CA ALA A 91 -6.61 15.77 0.52
C ALA A 91 -5.08 15.69 0.58
N TYR A 92 -4.54 14.65 1.23
CA TYR A 92 -3.09 14.41 1.32
C TYR A 92 -2.48 14.23 -0.07
N LEU A 93 -3.05 13.36 -0.91
CA LEU A 93 -2.54 13.11 -2.26
C LEU A 93 -2.49 14.39 -3.10
N GLY A 94 -3.54 15.21 -3.03
CA GLY A 94 -3.59 16.49 -3.72
C GLY A 94 -2.54 17.50 -3.23
N ALA A 95 -2.28 17.51 -1.92
CA ALA A 95 -1.34 18.44 -1.30
C ALA A 95 0.14 17.99 -1.39
N VAL A 96 0.40 16.68 -1.33
CA VAL A 96 1.77 16.15 -1.37
C VAL A 96 2.32 16.06 -2.79
N SER A 97 1.47 15.79 -3.79
CA SER A 97 1.89 15.57 -5.17
C SER A 97 2.79 16.68 -5.75
N PRO A 98 2.51 17.98 -5.53
CA PRO A 98 3.40 19.05 -6.03
C PRO A 98 4.78 19.08 -5.38
N LEU A 99 4.96 18.38 -4.26
CA LEU A 99 6.23 18.32 -3.54
C LEU A 99 7.08 17.11 -3.95
N LEU A 100 6.58 16.28 -4.88
CA LEU A 100 7.21 15.03 -5.29
C LEU A 100 7.61 15.10 -6.77
N ASP A 101 8.70 14.43 -7.12
CA ASP A 101 9.07 14.14 -8.50
C ASP A 101 8.89 12.66 -8.88
N GLU A 102 8.54 11.81 -7.90
CA GLU A 102 8.18 10.42 -8.12
C GLU A 102 7.10 10.00 -7.13
N PHE A 103 6.09 9.30 -7.62
CA PHE A 103 5.11 8.60 -6.82
C PHE A 103 4.60 7.39 -7.59
N THR A 104 4.94 6.19 -7.12
CA THR A 104 4.54 4.92 -7.73
C THR A 104 4.01 3.96 -6.69
N VAL A 105 3.11 3.05 -7.11
CA VAL A 105 2.52 2.06 -6.23
C VAL A 105 2.71 0.65 -6.79
N GLU A 106 3.06 -0.26 -5.91
CA GLU A 106 3.15 -1.68 -6.16
C GLU A 106 2.18 -2.42 -5.24
N LEU A 107 1.38 -3.32 -5.80
CA LEU A 107 0.48 -4.21 -5.07
C LEU A 107 1.02 -5.63 -5.13
N TYR A 108 1.09 -6.30 -3.99
CA TYR A 108 1.61 -7.66 -3.86
C TYR A 108 0.56 -8.54 -3.20
N GLY A 109 0.01 -9.48 -3.96
CA GLY A 109 -0.95 -10.43 -3.42
C GLY A 109 -2.25 -10.54 -4.20
N ALA A 110 -3.25 -11.12 -3.57
CA ALA A 110 -4.56 -11.37 -4.15
C ALA A 110 -5.46 -10.14 -3.98
N VAL A 111 -5.32 -9.19 -4.89
CA VAL A 111 -6.12 -7.95 -4.91
C VAL A 111 -7.19 -8.07 -5.98
N SER A 112 -8.43 -7.66 -5.66
CA SER A 112 -9.54 -7.70 -6.62
C SER A 112 -9.32 -6.74 -7.79
N ASP A 113 -9.87 -7.08 -8.95
CA ASP A 113 -9.81 -6.21 -10.13
C ASP A 113 -10.43 -4.84 -9.87
N GLU A 114 -11.49 -4.79 -9.06
CA GLU A 114 -12.16 -3.55 -8.66
C GLU A 114 -11.20 -2.64 -7.86
N ALA A 115 -10.50 -3.19 -6.88
CA ALA A 115 -9.55 -2.42 -6.06
C ALA A 115 -8.35 -1.94 -6.89
N VAL A 116 -7.81 -2.78 -7.76
CA VAL A 116 -6.74 -2.39 -8.69
C VAL A 116 -7.20 -1.25 -9.61
N ALA A 117 -8.40 -1.38 -10.18
CA ALA A 117 -8.97 -0.35 -11.05
C ALA A 117 -9.20 0.97 -10.30
N ALA A 118 -9.69 0.91 -9.06
CA ALA A 118 -9.90 2.08 -8.22
C ALA A 118 -8.57 2.83 -7.94
N LEU A 119 -7.50 2.08 -7.67
CA LEU A 119 -6.18 2.68 -7.45
C LEU A 119 -5.64 3.31 -8.74
N ARG A 120 -5.74 2.63 -9.87
CA ARG A 120 -5.32 3.17 -11.17
C ARG A 120 -6.12 4.42 -11.58
N ALA A 121 -7.37 4.51 -11.17
CA ALA A 121 -8.21 5.69 -11.44
C ALA A 121 -7.72 6.96 -10.73
N THR A 122 -6.87 6.85 -9.70
CA THR A 122 -6.21 8.01 -9.08
C THR A 122 -5.17 8.67 -9.97
N GLY A 123 -4.77 8.02 -11.06
CA GLY A 123 -3.69 8.48 -11.95
C GLY A 123 -2.29 8.06 -11.48
N THR A 124 -2.17 7.38 -10.36
CA THR A 124 -0.89 6.90 -9.83
C THR A 124 -0.40 5.69 -10.64
N PRO A 125 0.84 5.70 -11.14
CA PRO A 125 1.44 4.52 -11.77
C PRO A 125 1.42 3.34 -10.82
N THR A 126 0.75 2.26 -11.23
CA THR A 126 0.48 1.10 -10.38
C THR A 126 0.87 -0.19 -11.07
N THR A 127 1.65 -1.02 -10.38
CA THR A 127 1.97 -2.38 -10.81
C THR A 127 1.35 -3.37 -9.83
N HIS A 128 0.55 -4.30 -10.33
CA HIS A 128 0.00 -5.38 -9.53
C HIS A 128 0.77 -6.68 -9.80
N TYR A 129 1.33 -7.24 -8.74
CA TYR A 129 1.98 -8.55 -8.74
C TYR A 129 1.00 -9.54 -8.14
N PRO A 130 0.24 -10.29 -8.98
CA PRO A 130 -0.77 -11.21 -8.47
C PRO A 130 -0.13 -12.37 -7.72
N ASN A 131 -0.84 -12.87 -6.72
CA ASN A 131 -0.39 -14.02 -5.96
C ASN A 131 -0.40 -15.28 -6.83
N VAL A 132 0.70 -16.02 -6.83
CA VAL A 132 0.84 -17.30 -7.54
C VAL A 132 0.63 -18.47 -6.57
N LEU A 133 1.16 -18.33 -5.36
CA LEU A 133 1.02 -19.31 -4.27
C LEU A 133 1.32 -18.62 -2.94
N GLY A 134 0.92 -19.24 -1.88
CA GLY A 134 1.28 -18.77 -0.54
C GLY A 134 0.15 -18.92 0.48
N TYR A 135 0.41 -18.46 1.68
CA TYR A 135 -0.58 -18.41 2.75
C TYR A 135 -0.38 -17.15 3.59
N ILE A 136 -1.43 -16.77 4.28
CA ILE A 136 -1.41 -15.68 5.26
C ILE A 136 -1.97 -16.25 6.56
N ARG A 137 -1.25 -16.03 7.65
CA ARG A 137 -1.76 -16.33 8.97
C ARG A 137 -2.70 -15.21 9.41
N ASP A 138 -3.52 -15.48 10.41
CA ASP A 138 -4.38 -14.45 10.98
C ASP A 138 -3.50 -13.29 11.50
N LEU A 139 -3.72 -12.09 10.93
CA LEU A 139 -2.99 -10.86 11.28
C LEU A 139 -3.74 -10.03 12.32
N THR A 140 -4.97 -10.41 12.65
CA THR A 140 -5.75 -9.76 13.70
C THR A 140 -5.42 -10.39 15.05
N PRO A 141 -5.17 -9.58 16.12
CA PRO A 141 -4.91 -10.14 17.44
C PRO A 141 -6.11 -10.83 18.05
#